data_d204eacd243c04c19f1459560bb08c88
#
_entry.id   d204eacd243c04c19f1459560bb08c88
#
_cell.length_a   1.000
_cell.length_b   1.000
_cell.length_c   1.000
_cell.angle_alpha   90.00
_cell.angle_beta   90.00
_cell.angle_gamma   90.00
#
_symmetry.space_group_name_H-M   'P 1'
#
loop_
_entity.id
_entity.type
_entity.pdbx_description
1 polymer ?
#
loop_
_entity_poly.entity_id
_entity_poly.type
_entity_poly.pdbx_seq_one_letter_code
_entity_poly.pdbx_strand_id
1 'polypeptide(L)'
;LFVLAEDTIAVGDWVNVGGHEGTVESLSIRTILLRGVPGTVYTVPFSEVGAVINYTRDFANMMVYVGISYRENVDEVMKVIEDLGREMAEDQSLGADITGPMEAQGVQEFGDSAVVIRAKMAVRAGTQWGLKREFNRRLKNRFDELGIEIPFPQMDLYVKSLPERAKALQADATETIEAKSED
;
A
#
# COMPACT_ATOMS: atom_id res chain seq x y z
N LEU A 1 -35.13 -0.89 -8.51
CA LEU A 1 -35.45 -0.77 -9.95
C LEU A 1 -34.62 0.34 -10.64
N PHE A 2 -34.27 1.40 -9.91
CA PHE A 2 -33.51 2.52 -10.47
C PHE A 2 -32.05 2.17 -10.82
N VAL A 3 -31.39 1.30 -10.07
CA VAL A 3 -29.97 0.89 -10.30
C VAL A 3 -29.76 0.28 -11.69
N LEU A 4 -30.74 -0.44 -12.22
CA LEU A 4 -30.68 -1.01 -13.57
C LEU A 4 -30.97 0.01 -14.67
N ALA A 5 -31.70 1.09 -14.35
CA ALA A 5 -32.08 2.13 -15.32
C ALA A 5 -31.00 3.20 -15.48
N GLU A 6 -30.11 3.37 -14.50
CA GLU A 6 -29.08 4.42 -14.47
C GLU A 6 -27.69 3.95 -14.88
N ASP A 7 -27.56 2.69 -15.33
CA ASP A 7 -26.28 2.11 -15.78
C ASP A 7 -25.13 2.25 -14.74
N THR A 8 -25.50 2.23 -13.46
CA THR A 8 -24.58 2.45 -12.35
C THR A 8 -23.63 1.25 -12.14
N ILE A 9 -24.08 0.05 -12.55
CA ILE A 9 -23.35 -1.23 -12.43
C ILE A 9 -23.54 -1.99 -13.74
N ALA A 10 -22.45 -2.54 -14.27
CA ALA A 10 -22.43 -3.41 -15.43
C ALA A 10 -21.83 -4.79 -15.09
N VAL A 11 -22.17 -5.81 -15.89
CA VAL A 11 -21.53 -7.12 -15.81
C VAL A 11 -20.05 -6.97 -16.13
N GLY A 12 -19.21 -7.52 -15.26
CA GLY A 12 -17.74 -7.36 -15.32
C GLY A 12 -17.18 -6.31 -14.37
N ASP A 13 -18.00 -5.41 -13.83
CA ASP A 13 -17.56 -4.43 -12.85
C ASP A 13 -17.15 -5.12 -11.53
N TRP A 14 -16.10 -4.58 -10.90
CA TRP A 14 -15.76 -4.92 -9.51
C TRP A 14 -16.46 -3.94 -8.56
N VAL A 15 -17.33 -4.46 -7.75
CA VAL A 15 -18.20 -3.66 -6.89
C VAL A 15 -18.23 -4.16 -5.44
N ASN A 16 -18.61 -3.26 -4.54
CA ASN A 16 -19.08 -3.62 -3.21
C ASN A 16 -20.58 -3.29 -3.13
N VAL A 17 -21.38 -4.30 -2.84
CA VAL A 17 -22.84 -4.21 -2.73
C VAL A 17 -23.26 -4.87 -1.43
N GLY A 18 -23.87 -4.12 -0.54
CA GLY A 18 -24.34 -4.64 0.75
C GLY A 18 -23.23 -5.26 1.61
N GLY A 19 -21.98 -4.77 1.49
CA GLY A 19 -20.81 -5.28 2.21
C GLY A 19 -20.13 -6.49 1.54
N HIS A 20 -20.61 -6.95 0.39
CA HIS A 20 -20.03 -8.04 -0.39
C HIS A 20 -19.25 -7.51 -1.59
N GLU A 21 -17.98 -7.88 -1.70
CA GLU A 21 -17.11 -7.47 -2.81
C GLU A 21 -16.95 -8.57 -3.84
N GLY A 22 -17.05 -8.20 -5.12
CA GLY A 22 -16.88 -9.16 -6.20
C GLY A 22 -17.10 -8.56 -7.58
N THR A 23 -16.76 -9.35 -8.60
CA THR A 23 -17.13 -9.06 -9.99
C THR A 23 -18.60 -9.36 -10.21
N VAL A 24 -19.30 -8.44 -10.86
CA VAL A 24 -20.70 -8.65 -11.26
C VAL A 24 -20.73 -9.70 -12.37
N GLU A 25 -21.32 -10.86 -12.08
CA GLU A 25 -21.52 -11.93 -13.08
C GLU A 25 -22.83 -11.78 -13.83
N SER A 26 -23.89 -11.40 -13.11
CA SER A 26 -25.19 -11.15 -13.71
C SER A 26 -26.04 -10.20 -12.89
N LEU A 27 -26.94 -9.53 -13.58
CA LEU A 27 -27.94 -8.64 -13.01
C LEU A 27 -29.31 -9.17 -13.43
N SER A 28 -30.18 -9.42 -12.46
CA SER A 28 -31.58 -9.79 -12.67
C SER A 28 -32.51 -8.66 -12.21
N ILE A 29 -33.80 -8.82 -12.34
CA ILE A 29 -34.79 -7.83 -11.86
C ILE A 29 -34.75 -7.67 -10.32
N ARG A 30 -34.31 -8.71 -9.59
CA ARG A 30 -34.39 -8.76 -8.12
C ARG A 30 -33.05 -8.94 -7.42
N THR A 31 -32.03 -9.40 -8.12
CA THR A 31 -30.74 -9.80 -7.51
C THR A 31 -29.56 -9.41 -8.35
N ILE A 32 -28.44 -9.15 -7.68
CA ILE A 32 -27.11 -9.01 -8.24
C ILE A 32 -26.34 -10.28 -7.88
N LEU A 33 -25.70 -10.92 -8.85
CA LEU A 33 -24.81 -12.04 -8.63
C LEU A 33 -23.37 -11.53 -8.70
N LEU A 34 -22.62 -11.70 -7.60
CA LEU A 34 -21.22 -11.28 -7.49
C LEU A 34 -20.33 -12.50 -7.30
N ARG A 35 -19.15 -12.49 -7.92
CA ARG A 35 -18.08 -13.48 -7.68
C ARG A 35 -16.91 -12.82 -6.97
N GLY A 36 -16.66 -13.23 -5.73
CA GLY A 36 -15.50 -12.82 -4.95
C GLY A 36 -14.20 -13.45 -5.45
N VAL A 37 -13.05 -12.88 -5.05
CA VAL A 37 -11.70 -13.37 -5.43
C VAL A 37 -11.49 -14.86 -5.16
N PRO A 38 -11.95 -15.43 -4.01
CA PRO A 38 -11.80 -16.87 -3.75
C PRO A 38 -12.72 -17.75 -4.60
N GLY A 39 -13.54 -17.19 -5.50
CA GLY A 39 -14.56 -17.90 -6.26
C GLY A 39 -15.92 -18.03 -5.58
N THR A 40 -16.08 -17.44 -4.41
CA THR A 40 -17.36 -17.41 -3.68
C THR A 40 -18.40 -16.62 -4.48
N VAL A 41 -19.62 -17.13 -4.56
CA VAL A 41 -20.74 -16.46 -5.22
C VAL A 41 -21.67 -15.86 -4.18
N TYR A 42 -21.94 -14.56 -4.33
CA TYR A 42 -22.91 -13.82 -3.51
C TYR A 42 -24.14 -13.49 -4.37
N THR A 43 -25.32 -13.85 -3.88
CA THR A 43 -26.60 -13.43 -4.47
C THR A 43 -27.19 -12.35 -3.56
N VAL A 44 -27.11 -11.11 -3.99
CA VAL A 44 -27.54 -9.94 -3.20
C VAL A 44 -28.90 -9.47 -3.72
N PRO A 45 -29.98 -9.55 -2.93
CA PRO A 45 -31.28 -9.00 -3.31
C PRO A 45 -31.22 -7.47 -3.36
N PHE A 46 -31.87 -6.84 -4.34
CA PHE A 46 -31.93 -5.36 -4.42
C PHE A 46 -32.59 -4.72 -3.19
N SER A 47 -33.41 -5.45 -2.44
CA SER A 47 -34.01 -4.98 -1.18
C SER A 47 -33.00 -4.79 -0.06
N GLU A 48 -31.82 -5.42 -0.14
CA GLU A 48 -30.74 -5.33 0.85
C GLU A 48 -29.62 -4.38 0.41
N VAL A 49 -29.72 -3.82 -0.79
CA VAL A 49 -28.73 -2.90 -1.35
C VAL A 49 -28.98 -1.49 -0.82
N GLY A 50 -28.09 -1.03 0.07
CA GLY A 50 -28.07 0.37 0.49
C GLY A 50 -27.21 1.21 -0.46
N ALA A 51 -25.91 1.29 -0.18
CA ALA A 51 -24.95 1.94 -1.07
C ALA A 51 -24.28 0.93 -2.00
N VAL A 52 -23.95 1.36 -3.20
CA VAL A 52 -23.15 0.63 -4.17
C VAL A 52 -21.83 1.37 -4.37
N ILE A 53 -20.71 0.67 -4.20
CA ILE A 53 -19.38 1.21 -4.51
C ILE A 53 -18.89 0.47 -5.75
N ASN A 54 -18.67 1.20 -6.85
CA ASN A 54 -18.09 0.67 -8.07
C ASN A 54 -16.62 1.11 -8.17
N TYR A 55 -15.68 0.15 -8.18
CA TYR A 55 -14.24 0.41 -8.22
C TYR A 55 -13.66 0.43 -9.63
N THR A 56 -14.47 0.09 -10.63
CA THR A 56 -14.00 -0.12 -12.01
C THR A 56 -14.75 0.71 -13.04
N ARG A 57 -15.53 1.70 -12.59
CA ARG A 57 -16.24 2.58 -13.51
C ARG A 57 -15.31 3.68 -14.03
N ASP A 58 -15.26 3.82 -15.35
CA ASP A 58 -14.55 4.84 -16.13
C ASP A 58 -13.01 4.81 -15.93
N PHE A 59 -12.50 5.26 -14.81
CA PHE A 59 -11.08 5.26 -14.45
C PHE A 59 -10.89 4.90 -12.99
N ALA A 60 -9.66 4.56 -12.62
CA ALA A 60 -9.27 4.31 -11.25
C ALA A 60 -7.99 5.09 -10.90
N ASN A 61 -7.82 5.38 -9.62
CA ASN A 61 -6.55 5.86 -9.10
C ASN A 61 -5.86 4.72 -8.33
N MET A 62 -4.65 4.39 -8.74
CA MET A 62 -3.76 3.56 -7.94
C MET A 62 -3.21 4.40 -6.80
N MET A 63 -3.66 4.13 -5.59
CA MET A 63 -3.18 4.81 -4.37
C MET A 63 -2.06 3.99 -3.74
N VAL A 64 -0.94 4.65 -3.45
CA VAL A 64 0.24 4.05 -2.80
C VAL A 64 0.55 4.80 -1.52
N TYR A 65 0.89 4.07 -0.48
CA TYR A 65 1.35 4.57 0.80
C TYR A 65 2.70 3.95 1.09
N VAL A 66 3.73 4.77 1.21
CA VAL A 66 5.12 4.34 1.33
C VAL A 66 5.65 4.81 2.68
N GLY A 67 5.93 3.87 3.57
CA GLY A 67 6.58 4.16 4.86
C GLY A 67 8.11 4.21 4.70
N ILE A 68 8.72 5.28 5.18
CA ILE A 68 10.17 5.47 5.20
C ILE A 68 10.64 5.80 6.61
N SER A 69 11.94 5.58 6.89
CA SER A 69 12.55 5.95 8.16
C SER A 69 12.50 7.48 8.36
N TYR A 70 12.37 7.93 9.62
CA TYR A 70 12.44 9.35 9.98
C TYR A 70 13.78 10.03 9.62
N ARG A 71 14.81 9.23 9.31
CA ARG A 71 16.13 9.71 8.89
C ARG A 71 16.22 10.02 7.42
N GLU A 72 15.28 9.52 6.63
CA GLU A 72 15.27 9.66 5.17
C GLU A 72 14.81 11.06 4.75
N ASN A 73 15.32 11.50 3.61
CA ASN A 73 14.87 12.76 3.00
C ASN A 73 13.58 12.52 2.20
N VAL A 74 12.49 13.08 2.69
CA VAL A 74 11.16 12.94 2.08
C VAL A 74 11.13 13.41 0.63
N ASP A 75 11.79 14.54 0.32
CA ASP A 75 11.77 15.12 -1.04
C ASP A 75 12.52 14.24 -2.05
N GLU A 76 13.62 13.62 -1.62
CA GLU A 76 14.35 12.66 -2.45
C GLU A 76 13.55 11.39 -2.70
N VAL A 77 12.90 10.87 -1.67
CA VAL A 77 12.04 9.69 -1.81
C VAL A 77 10.83 9.97 -2.70
N MET A 78 10.22 11.14 -2.60
CA MET A 78 9.12 11.54 -3.48
C MET A 78 9.55 11.53 -4.96
N LYS A 79 10.76 12.03 -5.27
CA LYS A 79 11.31 11.96 -6.63
C LYS A 79 11.50 10.52 -7.11
N VAL A 80 12.02 9.65 -6.25
CA VAL A 80 12.19 8.21 -6.56
C VAL A 80 10.85 7.57 -6.90
N ILE A 81 9.78 7.90 -6.15
CA ILE A 81 8.43 7.41 -6.40
C ILE A 81 7.91 7.88 -7.76
N GLU A 82 8.09 9.16 -8.10
CA GLU A 82 7.65 9.74 -9.36
C GLU A 82 8.45 9.20 -10.55
N ASP A 83 9.76 9.06 -10.42
CA ASP A 83 10.63 8.48 -11.46
C ASP A 83 10.24 7.02 -11.75
N LEU A 84 10.00 6.23 -10.71
CA LEU A 84 9.54 4.86 -10.87
C LEU A 84 8.16 4.78 -11.56
N GLY A 85 7.26 5.69 -11.24
CA GLY A 85 5.97 5.80 -11.92
C GLY A 85 6.13 6.12 -13.41
N ARG A 86 7.09 6.97 -13.77
CA ARG A 86 7.42 7.31 -15.17
C ARG A 86 7.99 6.10 -15.90
N GLU A 87 8.93 5.37 -15.29
CA GLU A 87 9.48 4.13 -15.86
C GLU A 87 8.40 3.08 -16.13
N MET A 88 7.42 2.98 -15.23
CA MET A 88 6.28 2.08 -15.43
C MET A 88 5.35 2.52 -16.57
N ALA A 89 5.17 3.82 -16.76
CA ALA A 89 4.37 4.35 -17.86
C ALA A 89 5.05 4.14 -19.23
N GLU A 90 6.38 4.09 -19.27
CA GLU A 90 7.18 3.82 -20.47
C GLU A 90 7.33 2.30 -20.75
N ASP A 91 6.97 1.45 -19.80
CA ASP A 91 7.06 -0.01 -19.94
C ASP A 91 6.07 -0.54 -20.98
N GLN A 92 6.55 -1.34 -21.95
CA GLN A 92 5.71 -1.87 -23.03
C GLN A 92 4.54 -2.73 -22.55
N SER A 93 4.67 -3.37 -21.39
CA SER A 93 3.65 -4.28 -20.87
C SER A 93 2.65 -3.58 -19.93
N LEU A 94 3.02 -2.46 -19.33
CA LEU A 94 2.23 -1.76 -18.29
C LEU A 94 1.70 -0.40 -18.74
N GLY A 95 2.42 0.28 -19.64
CA GLY A 95 2.12 1.65 -20.02
C GLY A 95 0.74 1.84 -20.63
N ALA A 96 0.21 0.83 -21.31
CA ALA A 96 -1.15 0.87 -21.87
C ALA A 96 -2.27 0.98 -20.79
N ASP A 97 -1.97 0.59 -19.56
CA ASP A 97 -2.89 0.64 -18.42
C ASP A 97 -2.73 1.90 -17.56
N ILE A 98 -1.69 2.69 -17.81
CA ILE A 98 -1.39 3.92 -17.07
C ILE A 98 -1.89 5.10 -17.89
N THR A 99 -2.79 5.90 -17.31
CA THR A 99 -3.47 7.01 -18.01
C THR A 99 -3.02 8.39 -17.53
N GLY A 100 -2.24 8.44 -16.46
CA GLY A 100 -1.69 9.70 -15.95
C GLY A 100 -0.38 9.50 -15.19
N PRO A 101 0.34 10.58 -14.88
CA PRO A 101 1.60 10.50 -14.18
C PRO A 101 1.43 10.02 -12.73
N MET A 102 2.50 9.49 -12.15
CA MET A 102 2.61 9.31 -10.71
C MET A 102 2.82 10.68 -10.05
N GLU A 103 1.97 11.00 -9.11
CA GLU A 103 2.01 12.22 -8.31
C GLU A 103 2.30 11.88 -6.85
N ALA A 104 3.47 12.22 -6.34
CA ALA A 104 3.77 12.18 -4.92
C ALA A 104 3.07 13.35 -4.23
N GLN A 105 2.07 13.08 -3.41
CA GLN A 105 1.21 14.10 -2.78
C GLN A 105 1.79 14.65 -1.47
N GLY A 106 2.91 14.08 -0.99
CA GLY A 106 3.58 14.48 0.23
C GLY A 106 3.36 13.52 1.40
N VAL A 107 3.75 13.99 2.59
CA VAL A 107 3.59 13.23 3.83
C VAL A 107 2.11 13.15 4.19
N GLN A 108 1.61 11.93 4.31
CA GLN A 108 0.24 11.63 4.71
C GLN A 108 0.09 11.68 6.23
N GLU A 109 1.05 11.07 6.93
CA GLU A 109 1.04 10.98 8.38
C GLU A 109 2.44 10.66 8.93
N PHE A 110 2.62 10.94 10.22
CA PHE A 110 3.77 10.53 11.00
C PHE A 110 3.33 9.35 11.88
N GLY A 111 3.70 8.14 11.47
CA GLY A 111 3.41 6.92 12.23
C GLY A 111 4.43 6.66 13.33
N ASP A 112 4.19 5.66 14.18
CA ASP A 112 5.03 5.34 15.34
C ASP A 112 6.50 5.03 14.97
N SER A 113 6.74 4.48 13.79
CA SER A 113 8.09 4.09 13.35
C SER A 113 8.41 4.53 11.92
N ALA A 114 7.49 5.21 11.23
CA ALA A 114 7.63 5.57 9.82
C ALA A 114 6.99 6.92 9.50
N VAL A 115 7.58 7.64 8.56
CA VAL A 115 6.91 8.73 7.84
C VAL A 115 6.21 8.13 6.63
N VAL A 116 4.90 8.32 6.50
CA VAL A 116 4.10 7.74 5.41
C VAL A 116 3.90 8.78 4.31
N ILE A 117 4.43 8.50 3.14
CA ILE A 117 4.24 9.30 1.93
C ILE A 117 3.08 8.72 1.14
N ARG A 118 2.16 9.58 0.69
CA ARG A 118 1.06 9.22 -0.20
C ARG A 118 1.39 9.62 -1.63
N ALA A 119 1.14 8.69 -2.55
CA ALA A 119 1.19 8.95 -3.98
C ALA A 119 -0.03 8.36 -4.69
N LYS A 120 -0.39 8.93 -5.85
CA LYS A 120 -1.47 8.44 -6.71
C LYS A 120 -1.02 8.41 -8.17
N MET A 121 -1.60 7.50 -8.94
CA MET A 121 -1.44 7.42 -10.38
C MET A 121 -2.77 7.05 -11.02
N ALA A 122 -3.20 7.82 -12.02
CA ALA A 122 -4.41 7.50 -12.78
C ALA A 122 -4.13 6.30 -13.69
N VAL A 123 -5.03 5.32 -13.66
CA VAL A 123 -4.89 4.06 -14.37
C VAL A 123 -6.22 3.62 -14.97
N ARG A 124 -6.17 2.71 -15.94
CA ARG A 124 -7.38 2.07 -16.47
C ARG A 124 -8.07 1.29 -15.35
N ALA A 125 -9.38 1.44 -15.28
CA ALA A 125 -10.21 0.74 -14.31
C ALA A 125 -9.99 -0.79 -14.37
N GLY A 126 -9.88 -1.41 -13.21
CA GLY A 126 -9.60 -2.84 -13.06
C GLY A 126 -8.12 -3.22 -13.03
N THR A 127 -7.19 -2.34 -13.44
CA THR A 127 -5.74 -2.64 -13.46
C THR A 127 -5.01 -2.17 -12.20
N GLN A 128 -5.63 -1.31 -11.40
CA GLN A 128 -5.03 -0.65 -10.23
C GLN A 128 -4.35 -1.60 -9.23
N TRP A 129 -4.93 -2.77 -9.00
CA TRP A 129 -4.36 -3.73 -8.05
C TRP A 129 -3.12 -4.46 -8.61
N GLY A 130 -3.13 -4.77 -9.91
CA GLY A 130 -1.99 -5.36 -10.61
C GLY A 130 -0.81 -4.42 -10.65
N LEU A 131 -1.05 -3.19 -11.10
CA LEU A 131 -0.06 -2.13 -11.17
C LEU A 131 0.51 -1.78 -9.79
N LYS A 132 -0.33 -1.75 -8.73
CA LYS A 132 0.14 -1.50 -7.37
C LYS A 132 1.11 -2.59 -6.87
N ARG A 133 0.83 -3.87 -7.14
CA ARG A 133 1.75 -4.96 -6.76
C ARG A 133 3.08 -4.84 -7.48
N GLU A 134 3.05 -4.53 -8.77
CA GLU A 134 4.27 -4.36 -9.55
C GLU A 134 5.06 -3.11 -9.13
N PHE A 135 4.36 -2.00 -8.87
CA PHE A 135 4.98 -0.80 -8.31
C PHE A 135 5.70 -1.10 -6.99
N ASN A 136 5.01 -1.76 -6.04
CA ASN A 136 5.60 -2.10 -4.75
C ASN A 136 6.83 -3.00 -4.89
N ARG A 137 6.82 -3.95 -5.83
CA ARG A 137 7.97 -4.82 -6.13
C ARG A 137 9.17 -4.01 -6.65
N ARG A 138 8.94 -3.14 -7.62
CA ARG A 138 9.99 -2.27 -8.20
C ARG A 138 10.49 -1.27 -7.17
N LEU A 139 9.59 -0.68 -6.37
CA LEU A 139 9.95 0.27 -5.32
C LEU A 139 10.86 -0.36 -4.28
N LYS A 140 10.54 -1.59 -3.83
CA LYS A 140 11.41 -2.32 -2.87
C LYS A 140 12.82 -2.51 -3.42
N ASN A 141 12.94 -2.94 -4.67
CA ASN A 141 14.25 -3.12 -5.30
C ASN A 141 15.00 -1.78 -5.42
N ARG A 142 14.33 -0.72 -5.82
CA ARG A 142 14.92 0.61 -5.96
C ARG A 142 15.38 1.16 -4.61
N PHE A 143 14.63 0.93 -3.54
CA PHE A 143 15.02 1.33 -2.19
C PHE A 143 16.28 0.58 -1.73
N ASP A 144 16.36 -0.72 -2.01
CA ASP A 144 17.57 -1.51 -1.72
C ASP A 144 18.81 -1.00 -2.48
N GLU A 145 18.66 -0.65 -3.75
CA GLU A 145 19.74 -0.10 -4.58
C GLU A 145 20.22 1.27 -4.08
N LEU A 146 19.31 2.11 -3.60
CA LEU A 146 19.62 3.46 -3.12
C LEU A 146 19.96 3.52 -1.62
N GLY A 147 19.81 2.41 -0.91
CA GLY A 147 20.03 2.35 0.54
C GLY A 147 18.94 3.07 1.35
N ILE A 148 17.75 3.29 0.78
CA ILE A 148 16.60 3.90 1.47
C ILE A 148 16.01 2.88 2.43
N GLU A 149 15.94 3.24 3.72
CA GLU A 149 15.49 2.35 4.76
C GLU A 149 13.96 2.28 4.86
N ILE A 150 13.42 1.06 4.73
CA ILE A 150 12.03 0.75 5.11
C ILE A 150 12.07 0.39 6.60
N PRO A 151 11.47 1.21 7.48
CA PRO A 151 11.65 1.04 8.92
C PRO A 151 10.96 -0.22 9.44
N PHE A 152 11.65 -0.92 10.34
CA PHE A 152 11.01 -1.90 11.22
C PHE A 152 10.36 -1.19 12.41
N PRO A 153 9.40 -1.83 13.11
CA PRO A 153 8.88 -1.29 14.37
C PRO A 153 10.04 -0.99 15.33
N GLN A 154 10.15 0.25 15.77
CA GLN A 154 11.16 0.71 16.71
C GLN A 154 10.55 0.83 18.11
N MET A 155 11.32 0.47 19.14
CA MET A 155 10.93 0.58 20.53
C MET A 155 12.11 1.08 21.35
N ASP A 156 11.91 2.20 22.04
CA ASP A 156 12.87 2.69 23.02
C ASP A 156 12.69 1.95 24.34
N LEU A 157 13.74 1.27 24.79
CA LEU A 157 13.75 0.56 26.07
C LEU A 157 14.42 1.42 27.14
N TYR A 158 13.63 1.91 28.09
CA TYR A 158 14.13 2.57 29.29
C TYR A 158 14.40 1.56 30.39
N VAL A 159 15.67 1.17 30.58
CA VAL A 159 16.09 0.27 31.66
C VAL A 159 16.29 1.09 32.93
N LYS A 160 15.32 1.10 33.84
CA LYS A 160 15.40 1.83 35.13
C LYS A 160 16.40 1.23 36.13
N SER A 161 16.67 -0.07 36.07
CA SER A 161 17.66 -0.76 36.91
C SER A 161 18.13 -2.04 36.24
N LEU A 162 19.42 -2.28 36.27
CA LEU A 162 19.99 -3.54 35.87
C LEU A 162 20.08 -4.47 37.13
N PRO A 163 19.79 -5.78 37.02
CA PRO A 163 20.08 -6.74 38.07
C PRO A 163 21.57 -6.67 38.48
N GLU A 164 21.90 -6.87 39.74
CA GLU A 164 23.29 -6.75 40.21
C GLU A 164 24.28 -7.62 39.42
N ARG A 165 23.82 -8.80 38.96
CA ARG A 165 24.62 -9.69 38.12
C ARG A 165 25.00 -9.11 36.76
N ALA A 166 24.12 -8.25 36.19
CA ALA A 166 24.40 -7.60 34.93
C ALA A 166 25.35 -6.40 35.11
N LYS A 167 25.32 -5.74 36.26
CA LYS A 167 26.27 -4.69 36.63
C LYS A 167 27.68 -5.24 36.80
N ALA A 168 27.81 -6.41 37.41
CA ALA A 168 29.10 -7.10 37.58
C ALA A 168 29.73 -7.47 36.21
N LEU A 169 28.94 -7.98 35.28
CA LEU A 169 29.40 -8.30 33.92
C LEU A 169 29.82 -7.08 33.11
N GLN A 170 29.16 -5.93 33.32
CA GLN A 170 29.60 -4.67 32.69
C GLN A 170 30.92 -4.15 33.28
N ALA A 171 31.13 -4.27 34.58
CA ALA A 171 32.41 -3.89 35.23
C ALA A 171 33.58 -4.73 34.71
N ASP A 172 33.43 -6.05 34.63
CA ASP A 172 34.44 -6.96 34.07
C ASP A 172 34.77 -6.68 32.60
N ALA A 173 33.76 -6.34 31.80
CA ALA A 173 33.95 -5.98 30.37
C ALA A 173 34.70 -4.66 30.19
N THR A 174 34.47 -3.68 31.07
CA THR A 174 35.13 -2.36 31.01
C THR A 174 36.60 -2.49 31.41
N GLU A 175 36.92 -3.23 32.48
CA GLU A 175 38.30 -3.51 32.87
C GLU A 175 39.11 -4.25 31.79
N THR A 176 38.45 -5.19 31.07
CA THR A 176 39.11 -5.93 30.00
C THR A 176 39.43 -5.06 28.79
N ILE A 177 38.62 -4.03 28.51
CA ILE A 177 38.84 -3.09 27.40
C ILE A 177 39.94 -2.11 27.77
N GLU A 178 39.98 -1.57 28.98
CA GLU A 178 41.01 -0.66 29.46
C GLU A 178 42.38 -1.33 29.51
N ALA A 179 42.45 -2.54 29.98
CA ALA A 179 43.73 -3.30 30.01
C ALA A 179 44.30 -3.63 28.62
N LYS A 180 43.48 -3.66 27.57
CA LYS A 180 43.91 -3.86 26.18
C LYS A 180 44.26 -2.57 25.43
N SER A 181 44.00 -1.41 26.00
CA SER A 181 44.35 -0.11 25.40
C SER A 181 45.68 0.46 25.91
N GLU A 182 46.34 -0.21 26.88
CA GLU A 182 47.62 0.22 27.46
C GLU A 182 48.83 -0.60 26.95
N ASP A 183 48.61 -1.61 26.08
CA ASP A 183 49.66 -2.34 25.35
C ASP A 183 49.71 -1.93 23.87
#